data_dd58fdd1140afbc5aac7370db21a2322
#
_entry.id   dd58fdd1140afbc5aac7370db21a2322
#
_cell.length_a   1.000
_cell.length_b   1.000
_cell.length_c   1.000
_cell.angle_alpha   90.00
_cell.angle_beta   90.00
_cell.angle_gamma   90.00
#
_symmetry.space_group_name_H-M   'P 1'
#
loop_
_entity.id
_entity.type
_entity.pdbx_description
1 polymer ?
#
loop_
_entity_poly.entity_id
_entity_poly.type
_entity_poly.pdbx_seq_one_letter_code
_entity_poly.pdbx_strand_id
1 'polypeptide(L)'
;AWITEHSYIVYGPLSNGATTLMYEGAPRPSNPGCFWDVIAKYGVTVFYTAPTAIRTFMKMGEELPNARDLSSLRLLGTVGEPINPEAWMWYQRVIGNSNCPIVDTWWQTETGGIMITALPGAIPTKPGSATLPFPGIVADIVDQDGEPVTNESGGYLVVKHPWPGMMRTLYNDADRFRRTYWEYLHPKDGEFVYFAGDGAHKDKDGYFWVMGRVDDVINVAGHRLGTMEVESALVSHPAVAEAAVVGKPDEIKGEEIV
;
A
#
# COMPACT_ATOMS: atom_id res chain seq x y z
N ALA A 1 12.22 -12.48 4.99
CA ALA A 1 12.15 -11.11 4.47
C ALA A 1 11.12 -11.04 3.37
N TRP A 2 10.38 -9.94 3.33
CA TRP A 2 9.42 -9.68 2.27
C TRP A 2 10.16 -9.35 0.97
N ILE A 3 9.52 -9.59 -0.17
CA ILE A 3 10.14 -9.36 -1.48
C ILE A 3 10.50 -7.89 -1.75
N THR A 4 9.97 -6.94 -1.00
CA THR A 4 10.30 -5.51 -1.11
C THR A 4 11.80 -5.27 -1.01
N GLU A 5 12.46 -5.89 -0.04
CA GLU A 5 13.91 -5.74 0.15
C GLU A 5 14.67 -6.30 -1.05
N HIS A 6 14.25 -7.43 -1.60
CA HIS A 6 14.89 -8.02 -2.77
C HIS A 6 14.70 -7.16 -4.01
N SER A 7 13.44 -6.81 -4.34
CA SER A 7 13.11 -6.15 -5.60
C SER A 7 13.51 -4.67 -5.62
N TYR A 8 13.19 -3.92 -4.55
CA TYR A 8 13.28 -2.46 -4.59
C TYR A 8 14.38 -1.87 -3.70
N ILE A 9 15.02 -2.67 -2.84
CA ILE A 9 16.15 -2.21 -2.03
C ILE A 9 17.47 -2.78 -2.55
N VAL A 10 17.49 -4.03 -3.03
CA VAL A 10 18.73 -4.67 -3.50
C VAL A 10 18.77 -4.73 -5.02
N TYR A 11 17.96 -5.60 -5.64
CA TYR A 11 18.12 -5.90 -7.06
C TYR A 11 17.74 -4.77 -7.99
N GLY A 12 16.61 -4.12 -7.76
CA GLY A 12 16.13 -3.02 -8.60
C GLY A 12 17.13 -1.86 -8.67
N PRO A 13 17.53 -1.26 -7.54
CA PRO A 13 18.51 -0.19 -7.53
C PRO A 13 19.85 -0.59 -8.12
N LEU A 14 20.43 -1.71 -7.68
CA LEU A 14 21.76 -2.13 -8.12
C LEU A 14 21.81 -2.50 -9.60
N SER A 15 20.78 -3.15 -10.14
CA SER A 15 20.71 -3.46 -11.58
C SER A 15 20.57 -2.21 -12.46
N ASN A 16 20.12 -1.10 -11.89
CA ASN A 16 20.04 0.19 -12.55
C ASN A 16 21.26 1.12 -12.25
N GLY A 17 22.30 0.58 -11.63
CA GLY A 17 23.51 1.33 -11.29
C GLY A 17 23.33 2.37 -10.18
N ALA A 18 22.24 2.26 -9.42
CA ALA A 18 22.01 3.12 -8.26
C ALA A 18 22.74 2.60 -7.03
N THR A 19 23.02 3.48 -6.09
CA THR A 19 23.57 3.12 -4.78
C THR A 19 22.43 2.80 -3.83
N THR A 20 22.50 1.67 -3.15
CA THR A 20 21.61 1.30 -2.05
C THR A 20 22.29 1.53 -0.72
N LEU A 21 21.58 2.20 0.18
CA LEU A 21 22.00 2.35 1.57
C LEU A 21 21.28 1.35 2.44
N MET A 22 22.02 0.50 3.12
CA MET A 22 21.48 -0.45 4.11
C MET A 22 21.86 0.02 5.52
N TYR A 23 20.85 0.13 6.37
CA TYR A 23 21.00 0.56 7.75
C TYR A 23 20.67 -0.59 8.73
N GLU A 24 21.63 -0.98 9.53
CA GLU A 24 21.42 -1.99 10.58
C GLU A 24 20.88 -1.33 11.85
N GLY A 25 19.57 -1.26 11.96
CA GLY A 25 18.91 -0.64 13.10
C GLY A 25 17.42 -0.41 12.88
N ALA A 26 16.77 0.08 13.92
CA ALA A 26 15.38 0.50 13.90
C ALA A 26 15.25 1.85 14.60
N PRO A 27 14.16 2.61 14.36
CA PRO A 27 13.84 3.79 15.16
C PRO A 27 13.71 3.35 16.61
N ARG A 28 14.56 3.90 17.48
CA ARG A 28 14.55 3.58 18.92
C ARG A 28 14.30 4.86 19.70
N PRO A 29 13.64 4.80 20.85
CA PRO A 29 13.50 5.97 21.73
C PRO A 29 14.83 6.63 22.09
N SER A 30 15.93 5.86 22.14
CA SER A 30 17.29 6.35 22.40
C SER A 30 17.93 7.11 21.22
N ASN A 31 17.44 6.93 19.99
CA ASN A 31 17.89 7.65 18.81
C ASN A 31 16.73 7.81 17.80
N PRO A 32 15.74 8.62 18.12
CA PRO A 32 14.53 8.77 17.30
C PRO A 32 14.80 9.52 15.97
N GLY A 33 15.94 10.23 15.87
CA GLY A 33 16.34 10.97 14.67
C GLY A 33 17.23 10.20 13.71
N CYS A 34 17.52 8.92 13.95
CA CYS A 34 18.54 8.16 13.21
C CYS A 34 18.31 8.11 11.69
N PHE A 35 17.06 8.03 11.22
CA PHE A 35 16.75 8.00 9.80
C PHE A 35 17.05 9.35 9.13
N TRP A 36 16.76 10.43 9.82
CA TRP A 36 17.04 11.80 9.34
C TRP A 36 18.54 12.09 9.32
N ASP A 37 19.27 11.60 10.33
CA ASP A 37 20.73 11.68 10.36
C ASP A 37 21.37 10.91 9.19
N VAL A 38 20.85 9.74 8.86
CA VAL A 38 21.30 8.93 7.72
C VAL A 38 21.04 9.65 6.40
N ILE A 39 19.81 10.18 6.21
CA ILE A 39 19.44 10.92 4.99
C ILE A 39 20.36 12.13 4.81
N ALA A 40 20.51 12.96 5.84
CA ALA A 40 21.35 14.15 5.79
C ALA A 40 22.83 13.82 5.56
N LYS A 41 23.35 12.80 6.26
CA LYS A 41 24.75 12.41 6.19
C LYS A 41 25.16 11.86 4.83
N TYR A 42 24.32 11.05 4.22
CA TYR A 42 24.66 10.31 3.00
C TYR A 42 23.99 10.88 1.74
N GLY A 43 23.22 11.95 1.87
CA GLY A 43 22.56 12.59 0.73
C GLY A 43 21.55 11.64 0.05
N VAL A 44 20.74 10.94 0.85
CA VAL A 44 19.75 10.00 0.33
C VAL A 44 18.74 10.73 -0.54
N THR A 45 18.49 10.20 -1.74
CA THR A 45 17.63 10.85 -2.74
C THR A 45 16.24 10.23 -2.83
N VAL A 46 16.08 8.98 -2.40
CA VAL A 46 14.81 8.23 -2.41
C VAL A 46 14.60 7.61 -1.05
N PHE A 47 13.46 7.89 -0.43
CA PHE A 47 13.08 7.28 0.85
C PHE A 47 11.78 6.51 0.69
N TYR A 48 11.87 5.18 0.82
CA TYR A 48 10.78 4.23 0.60
C TYR A 48 10.54 3.44 1.88
N THR A 49 9.35 3.58 2.48
CA THR A 49 9.05 3.04 3.80
C THR A 49 7.56 2.65 3.94
N ALA A 50 7.21 2.06 5.09
CA ALA A 50 5.84 1.67 5.37
C ALA A 50 5.03 2.80 6.05
N PRO A 51 3.72 2.92 5.80
CA PRO A 51 2.84 3.86 6.49
C PRO A 51 2.89 3.78 8.02
N THR A 52 3.03 2.59 8.59
CA THR A 52 3.26 2.40 10.04
C THR A 52 4.50 3.14 10.53
N ALA A 53 5.61 3.12 9.78
CA ALA A 53 6.80 3.89 10.13
C ALA A 53 6.53 5.39 10.07
N ILE A 54 5.80 5.85 9.04
CA ILE A 54 5.43 7.27 8.89
C ILE A 54 4.59 7.73 10.10
N ARG A 55 3.57 6.97 10.49
CA ARG A 55 2.76 7.26 11.69
C ARG A 55 3.60 7.31 12.96
N THR A 56 4.59 6.43 13.07
CA THR A 56 5.55 6.46 14.18
C THR A 56 6.37 7.76 14.18
N PHE A 57 6.85 8.20 13.02
CA PHE A 57 7.58 9.46 12.90
C PHE A 57 6.70 10.67 13.22
N MET A 58 5.43 10.67 12.81
CA MET A 58 4.46 11.71 13.18
C MET A 58 4.34 11.84 14.70
N LYS A 59 4.23 10.72 15.41
CA LYS A 59 4.18 10.71 16.90
C LYS A 59 5.47 11.21 17.55
N MET A 60 6.61 11.05 16.91
CA MET A 60 7.90 11.57 17.40
C MET A 60 8.05 13.08 17.18
N GLY A 61 7.17 13.70 16.40
CA GLY A 61 7.12 15.13 16.15
C GLY A 61 7.95 15.60 14.95
N GLU A 62 7.71 16.85 14.58
CA GLU A 62 8.35 17.47 13.40
C GLU A 62 9.73 18.08 13.70
N GLU A 63 10.07 18.26 14.96
CA GLU A 63 11.34 18.87 15.36
C GLU A 63 12.57 18.06 14.87
N LEU A 64 12.44 16.73 14.90
CA LEU A 64 13.54 15.84 14.51
C LEU A 64 13.90 15.94 13.04
N PRO A 65 12.97 15.79 12.08
CA PRO A 65 13.26 15.99 10.67
C PRO A 65 13.62 17.45 10.34
N ASN A 66 12.94 18.44 10.93
CA ASN A 66 13.18 19.85 10.66
C ASN A 66 14.55 20.34 11.14
N ALA A 67 15.17 19.65 12.07
CA ALA A 67 16.53 19.94 12.54
C ALA A 67 17.64 19.38 11.63
N ARG A 68 17.30 18.71 10.53
CA ARG A 68 18.25 18.07 9.60
C ARG A 68 18.03 18.57 8.17
N ASP A 69 19.11 18.54 7.40
CA ASP A 69 19.03 18.85 5.97
C ASP A 69 18.54 17.60 5.20
N LEU A 70 17.27 17.62 4.80
CA LEU A 70 16.65 16.58 3.98
C LEU A 70 16.54 17.00 2.50
N SER A 71 17.18 18.09 2.09
CA SER A 71 17.08 18.66 0.73
C SER A 71 17.58 17.75 -0.40
N SER A 72 18.32 16.70 -0.05
CA SER A 72 18.73 15.67 -1.01
C SER A 72 17.57 14.77 -1.46
N LEU A 73 16.47 14.68 -0.70
CA LEU A 73 15.30 13.89 -1.08
C LEU A 73 14.62 14.48 -2.31
N ARG A 74 14.35 13.62 -3.28
CA ARG A 74 13.62 13.96 -4.52
C ARG A 74 12.43 13.05 -4.79
N LEU A 75 12.32 11.94 -4.06
CA LEU A 75 11.19 10.98 -4.18
C LEU A 75 10.93 10.33 -2.84
N LEU A 76 9.68 10.29 -2.46
CA LEU A 76 9.18 9.55 -1.32
C LEU A 76 8.30 8.39 -1.81
N GLY A 77 8.29 7.29 -1.08
CA GLY A 77 7.44 6.17 -1.43
C GLY A 77 6.87 5.46 -0.21
N THR A 78 5.73 4.81 -0.40
CA THR A 78 5.03 4.02 0.61
C THR A 78 4.73 2.62 0.09
N VAL A 79 4.78 1.63 0.98
CA VAL A 79 4.63 0.22 0.66
C VAL A 79 4.15 -0.60 1.85
N GLY A 80 3.46 -1.70 1.54
CA GLY A 80 3.16 -2.78 2.48
C GLY A 80 1.78 -2.71 3.11
N GLU A 81 1.20 -1.55 3.19
CA GLU A 81 -0.16 -1.30 3.69
C GLU A 81 -0.74 -0.02 3.07
N PRO A 82 -2.05 0.17 3.04
CA PRO A 82 -2.65 1.45 2.63
C PRO A 82 -2.20 2.60 3.53
N ILE A 83 -1.98 3.77 2.94
CA ILE A 83 -1.66 4.98 3.70
C ILE A 83 -2.89 5.88 3.83
N ASN A 84 -3.20 6.34 5.04
CA ASN A 84 -4.26 7.30 5.22
C ASN A 84 -3.85 8.72 4.74
N PRO A 85 -4.80 9.53 4.28
CA PRO A 85 -4.52 10.86 3.72
C PRO A 85 -3.73 11.78 4.66
N GLU A 86 -3.98 11.71 5.98
CA GLU A 86 -3.28 12.53 6.96
C GLU A 86 -1.79 12.20 7.01
N ALA A 87 -1.43 10.92 7.10
CA ALA A 87 -0.03 10.48 7.10
C ALA A 87 0.66 10.80 5.76
N TRP A 88 -0.06 10.66 4.64
CA TRP A 88 0.42 11.03 3.33
C TRP A 88 0.75 12.53 3.25
N MET A 89 -0.16 13.39 3.70
CA MET A 89 0.03 14.85 3.71
C MET A 89 1.16 15.27 4.64
N TRP A 90 1.28 14.65 5.82
CA TRP A 90 2.39 14.89 6.73
C TRP A 90 3.73 14.51 6.08
N TYR A 91 3.80 13.33 5.48
CA TYR A 91 4.99 12.82 4.82
C TYR A 91 5.45 13.74 3.68
N GLN A 92 4.51 14.19 2.87
CA GLN A 92 4.77 15.12 1.78
C GLN A 92 5.23 16.48 2.28
N ARG A 93 4.57 17.03 3.30
CA ARG A 93 4.85 18.37 3.83
C ARG A 93 6.15 18.40 4.64
N VAL A 94 6.30 17.49 5.59
CA VAL A 94 7.40 17.54 6.57
C VAL A 94 8.67 16.91 6.02
N ILE A 95 8.58 15.71 5.48
CA ILE A 95 9.76 14.98 4.99
C ILE A 95 10.10 15.41 3.56
N GLY A 96 9.10 15.56 2.71
CA GLY A 96 9.26 16.00 1.33
C GLY A 96 9.39 17.50 1.14
N ASN A 97 9.30 18.29 2.20
CA ASN A 97 9.32 19.77 2.15
C ASN A 97 8.38 20.32 1.06
N SER A 98 7.20 19.69 0.88
CA SER A 98 6.21 19.98 -0.17
C SER A 98 6.73 19.94 -1.60
N ASN A 99 7.93 19.44 -1.84
CA ASN A 99 8.58 19.39 -3.15
C ASN A 99 8.76 17.96 -3.69
N CYS A 100 8.86 16.97 -2.81
CA CYS A 100 8.99 15.59 -3.25
C CYS A 100 7.64 15.00 -3.65
N PRO A 101 7.51 14.40 -4.83
CA PRO A 101 6.37 13.54 -5.12
C PRO A 101 6.36 12.32 -4.21
N ILE A 102 5.16 11.82 -3.90
CA ILE A 102 4.99 10.55 -3.21
C ILE A 102 4.45 9.53 -4.19
N VAL A 103 5.07 8.37 -4.22
CA VAL A 103 4.56 7.18 -4.91
C VAL A 103 4.05 6.20 -3.85
N ASP A 104 2.74 6.09 -3.74
CA ASP A 104 2.12 4.99 -3.03
C ASP A 104 2.08 3.78 -3.95
N THR A 105 2.51 2.61 -3.46
CA THR A 105 2.75 1.46 -4.32
C THR A 105 1.94 0.26 -3.84
N TRP A 106 1.00 -0.18 -4.66
CA TRP A 106 0.34 -1.45 -4.43
C TRP A 106 1.01 -2.56 -5.24
N TRP A 107 1.40 -3.60 -4.54
CA TRP A 107 1.93 -4.83 -5.10
C TRP A 107 2.01 -5.91 -4.01
N GLN A 108 2.35 -7.12 -4.41
CA GLN A 108 2.45 -8.28 -3.53
C GLN A 108 3.75 -9.04 -3.81
N THR A 109 4.15 -9.91 -2.89
CA THR A 109 5.23 -10.87 -3.14
C THR A 109 4.96 -11.66 -4.42
N GLU A 110 3.72 -12.05 -4.61
CA GLU A 110 3.21 -12.83 -5.74
C GLU A 110 3.28 -12.08 -7.06
N THR A 111 3.18 -10.77 -7.05
CA THR A 111 3.26 -9.97 -8.28
C THR A 111 4.69 -9.72 -8.75
N GLY A 112 5.67 -9.88 -7.87
CA GLY A 112 7.09 -9.70 -8.18
C GLY A 112 7.54 -8.25 -8.35
N GLY A 113 6.60 -7.33 -8.57
CA GLY A 113 6.85 -5.92 -8.77
C GLY A 113 5.59 -5.09 -8.60
N ILE A 114 5.75 -3.77 -8.63
CA ILE A 114 4.68 -2.77 -8.46
C ILE A 114 3.67 -2.89 -9.60
N MET A 115 2.39 -2.94 -9.25
CA MET A 115 1.26 -3.09 -10.15
C MET A 115 0.43 -1.81 -10.29
N ILE A 116 0.22 -1.07 -9.20
CA ILE A 116 -0.54 0.18 -9.18
C ILE A 116 0.30 1.21 -8.44
N THR A 117 0.57 2.35 -9.08
CA THR A 117 1.34 3.44 -8.49
C THR A 117 1.30 4.69 -9.34
N ALA A 118 1.57 5.84 -8.74
CA ALA A 118 1.79 7.08 -9.46
C ALA A 118 3.11 7.06 -10.25
N LEU A 119 3.10 7.68 -11.41
CA LEU A 119 4.33 8.00 -12.16
C LEU A 119 4.62 9.50 -12.00
N PRO A 120 5.68 9.88 -11.26
CA PRO A 120 6.02 11.27 -11.02
C PRO A 120 6.14 12.08 -12.31
N GLY A 121 5.45 13.22 -12.35
CA GLY A 121 5.42 14.10 -13.53
C GLY A 121 4.42 13.67 -14.62
N ALA A 122 3.83 12.48 -14.55
CA ALA A 122 2.87 11.99 -15.54
C ALA A 122 1.46 11.80 -14.96
N ILE A 123 1.36 11.38 -13.70
CA ILE A 123 0.08 11.07 -13.04
C ILE A 123 -0.07 11.96 -11.81
N PRO A 124 -1.11 12.81 -11.73
CA PRO A 124 -1.45 13.52 -10.50
C PRO A 124 -1.75 12.55 -9.36
N THR A 125 -1.35 12.89 -8.14
CA THR A 125 -1.59 12.06 -6.96
C THR A 125 -2.79 12.55 -6.17
N LYS A 126 -3.46 11.62 -5.49
CA LYS A 126 -4.48 11.90 -4.47
C LYS A 126 -3.99 11.26 -3.17
N PRO A 127 -3.95 12.01 -2.05
CA PRO A 127 -3.51 11.46 -0.77
C PRO A 127 -4.29 10.21 -0.37
N GLY A 128 -3.61 9.09 -0.18
CA GLY A 128 -4.20 7.80 0.17
C GLY A 128 -4.58 6.88 -0.99
N SER A 129 -4.49 7.37 -2.24
CA SER A 129 -4.75 6.54 -3.42
C SER A 129 -3.46 5.93 -3.98
N ALA A 130 -3.52 4.65 -4.34
CA ALA A 130 -2.47 3.99 -5.12
C ALA A 130 -2.41 4.49 -6.57
N THR A 131 -3.37 5.29 -7.01
CA THR A 131 -3.53 5.91 -8.32
C THR A 131 -3.93 4.95 -9.45
N LEU A 132 -3.11 4.77 -10.48
CA LEU A 132 -3.46 4.02 -11.68
C LEU A 132 -2.58 2.77 -11.85
N PRO A 133 -3.07 1.75 -12.57
CA PRO A 133 -2.26 0.59 -12.93
C PRO A 133 -1.00 1.01 -13.70
N PHE A 134 0.11 0.36 -13.41
CA PHE A 134 1.37 0.54 -14.12
C PHE A 134 1.19 0.17 -15.61
N PRO A 135 1.86 0.84 -16.56
CA PRO A 135 1.75 0.52 -17.97
C PRO A 135 1.95 -0.98 -18.28
N GLY A 136 0.95 -1.59 -18.92
CA GLY A 136 0.92 -3.02 -19.21
C GLY A 136 0.16 -3.87 -18.19
N ILE A 137 -0.27 -3.29 -17.06
CA ILE A 137 -1.11 -3.96 -16.07
C ILE A 137 -2.57 -3.57 -16.30
N VAL A 138 -3.46 -4.58 -16.35
CA VAL A 138 -4.90 -4.39 -16.46
C VAL A 138 -5.54 -4.83 -15.15
N ALA A 139 -5.66 -3.88 -14.22
CA ALA A 139 -6.34 -4.10 -12.95
C ALA A 139 -7.81 -3.69 -13.03
N ASP A 140 -8.68 -4.36 -12.27
CA ASP A 140 -10.08 -4.02 -12.15
C ASP A 140 -10.62 -4.31 -10.75
N ILE A 141 -11.82 -3.83 -10.47
CA ILE A 141 -12.57 -4.15 -9.26
C ILE A 141 -13.78 -4.97 -9.67
N VAL A 142 -13.95 -6.11 -9.03
CA VAL A 142 -15.04 -7.05 -9.33
C VAL A 142 -15.81 -7.42 -8.05
N ASP A 143 -17.04 -7.86 -8.21
CA ASP A 143 -17.83 -8.43 -7.13
C ASP A 143 -17.45 -9.89 -6.84
N GLN A 144 -18.21 -10.55 -5.97
CA GLN A 144 -17.99 -11.96 -5.60
C GLN A 144 -18.26 -12.95 -6.74
N ASP A 145 -19.01 -12.53 -7.76
CA ASP A 145 -19.31 -13.32 -8.95
C ASP A 145 -18.27 -13.10 -10.06
N GLY A 146 -17.28 -12.23 -9.82
CA GLY A 146 -16.24 -11.86 -10.77
C GLY A 146 -16.68 -10.80 -11.80
N GLU A 147 -17.86 -10.18 -11.61
CA GLU A 147 -18.37 -9.16 -12.52
C GLU A 147 -17.82 -7.77 -12.15
N PRO A 148 -17.49 -6.93 -13.14
CA PRO A 148 -16.97 -5.60 -12.89
C PRO A 148 -17.91 -4.71 -12.07
N VAL A 149 -17.38 -4.08 -11.03
CA VAL A 149 -18.07 -3.08 -10.22
C VAL A 149 -17.95 -1.71 -10.90
N THR A 150 -19.09 -1.09 -11.25
CA THR A 150 -19.14 0.14 -12.04
C THR A 150 -19.25 1.42 -11.22
N ASN A 151 -19.30 1.32 -9.90
CA ASN A 151 -19.47 2.44 -8.98
C ASN A 151 -18.43 2.40 -7.85
N GLU A 152 -18.44 3.40 -6.98
CA GLU A 152 -17.51 3.52 -5.85
C GLU A 152 -17.79 2.50 -4.72
N SER A 153 -18.62 1.47 -4.94
CA SER A 153 -19.08 0.55 -3.90
C SER A 153 -18.04 -0.48 -3.45
N GLY A 154 -16.84 -0.44 -3.97
CA GLY A 154 -15.79 -1.36 -3.58
C GLY A 154 -16.04 -2.83 -3.97
N GLY A 155 -14.97 -3.59 -4.09
CA GLY A 155 -14.99 -4.99 -4.47
C GLY A 155 -13.63 -5.65 -4.29
N TYR A 156 -13.43 -6.73 -5.00
CA TYR A 156 -12.18 -7.47 -5.03
C TYR A 156 -11.25 -6.87 -6.09
N LEU A 157 -10.03 -6.58 -5.68
CA LEU A 157 -8.97 -6.16 -6.61
C LEU A 157 -8.47 -7.38 -7.38
N VAL A 158 -8.53 -7.28 -8.71
CA VAL A 158 -8.07 -8.33 -9.62
C VAL A 158 -7.12 -7.78 -10.68
N VAL A 159 -6.28 -8.65 -11.25
CA VAL A 159 -5.49 -8.35 -12.44
C VAL A 159 -5.93 -9.30 -13.55
N LYS A 160 -6.40 -8.72 -14.68
CA LYS A 160 -7.07 -9.49 -15.75
C LYS A 160 -6.13 -10.29 -16.64
N HIS A 161 -4.88 -9.88 -16.74
CA HIS A 161 -3.92 -10.55 -17.63
C HIS A 161 -2.61 -10.88 -16.93
N PRO A 162 -1.97 -11.99 -17.28
CA PRO A 162 -0.62 -12.31 -16.79
C PRO A 162 0.39 -11.21 -17.14
N TRP A 163 1.38 -11.03 -16.28
CA TRP A 163 2.50 -10.10 -16.47
C TRP A 163 3.84 -10.82 -16.27
N PRO A 164 4.95 -10.30 -16.82
CA PRO A 164 6.24 -11.02 -16.82
C PRO A 164 6.80 -11.33 -15.43
N GLY A 165 6.55 -10.47 -14.46
CA GLY A 165 7.07 -10.60 -13.08
C GLY A 165 6.22 -11.49 -12.15
N MET A 166 5.09 -12.03 -12.64
CA MET A 166 4.20 -12.81 -11.79
C MET A 166 4.83 -14.10 -11.27
N MET A 167 4.41 -14.52 -10.11
CA MET A 167 4.71 -15.81 -9.53
C MET A 167 4.31 -16.96 -10.49
N ARG A 168 5.16 -17.98 -10.62
CA ARG A 168 4.93 -19.11 -11.54
C ARG A 168 4.15 -20.25 -10.90
N THR A 169 4.36 -20.48 -9.61
CA THR A 169 3.73 -21.54 -8.82
C THR A 169 4.09 -21.40 -7.35
N LEU A 170 3.47 -22.18 -6.49
CA LEU A 170 3.93 -22.46 -5.14
C LEU A 170 4.77 -23.72 -5.12
N TYR A 171 5.85 -23.73 -4.35
CA TYR A 171 6.74 -24.88 -4.26
C TYR A 171 6.00 -26.11 -3.75
N ASN A 172 6.03 -27.18 -4.54
CA ASN A 172 5.33 -28.45 -4.29
C ASN A 172 3.82 -28.34 -4.06
N ASP A 173 3.16 -27.23 -4.45
CA ASP A 173 1.72 -27.03 -4.24
C ASP A 173 1.07 -26.23 -5.40
N ALA A 174 1.17 -26.75 -6.60
CA ALA A 174 0.60 -26.12 -7.79
C ALA A 174 -0.94 -26.02 -7.75
N ASP A 175 -1.60 -26.93 -7.07
CA ASP A 175 -3.06 -26.90 -6.93
C ASP A 175 -3.52 -25.75 -6.02
N ARG A 176 -2.81 -25.48 -4.93
CA ARG A 176 -3.07 -24.33 -4.10
C ARG A 176 -2.83 -23.02 -4.86
N PHE A 177 -1.75 -22.95 -5.66
CA PHE A 177 -1.48 -21.80 -6.52
C PHE A 177 -2.68 -21.47 -7.42
N ARG A 178 -3.22 -22.47 -8.13
CA ARG A 178 -4.38 -22.26 -9.00
C ARG A 178 -5.62 -21.83 -8.21
N ARG A 179 -6.00 -22.61 -7.20
CA ARG A 179 -7.21 -22.35 -6.41
C ARG A 179 -7.19 -20.98 -5.71
N THR A 180 -6.05 -20.56 -5.19
CA THR A 180 -5.95 -19.31 -4.42
C THR A 180 -5.95 -18.08 -5.31
N TYR A 181 -5.25 -18.14 -6.44
CA TYR A 181 -4.96 -16.92 -7.21
C TYR A 181 -5.69 -16.84 -8.55
N TRP A 182 -6.13 -17.97 -9.12
CA TRP A 182 -6.66 -17.99 -10.48
C TRP A 182 -8.06 -18.61 -10.60
N GLU A 183 -8.42 -19.47 -9.68
CA GLU A 183 -9.70 -20.19 -9.67
C GLU A 183 -10.57 -19.74 -8.47
N TYR A 184 -10.22 -18.67 -7.79
CA TYR A 184 -11.00 -18.15 -6.66
C TYR A 184 -12.29 -17.49 -7.11
N LEU A 185 -12.25 -16.73 -8.20
CA LEU A 185 -13.40 -16.10 -8.84
C LEU A 185 -13.72 -16.83 -10.15
N HIS A 186 -14.99 -16.86 -10.50
CA HIS A 186 -15.50 -17.51 -11.70
C HIS A 186 -16.30 -16.51 -12.54
N PRO A 187 -15.63 -15.58 -13.27
CA PRO A 187 -16.30 -14.64 -14.16
C PRO A 187 -17.19 -15.36 -15.19
N LYS A 188 -18.32 -14.77 -15.53
CA LYS A 188 -19.29 -15.38 -16.48
C LYS A 188 -18.74 -15.54 -17.89
N ASP A 189 -17.78 -14.71 -18.28
CA ASP A 189 -17.08 -14.81 -19.57
C ASP A 189 -16.10 -16.00 -19.62
N GLY A 190 -15.84 -16.67 -18.48
CA GLY A 190 -14.95 -17.80 -18.37
C GLY A 190 -13.46 -17.45 -18.39
N GLU A 191 -13.11 -16.17 -18.35
CA GLU A 191 -11.73 -15.73 -18.25
C GLU A 191 -11.20 -15.88 -16.82
N PHE A 192 -9.97 -16.40 -16.68
CA PHE A 192 -9.31 -16.42 -15.38
C PHE A 192 -8.71 -15.06 -15.07
N VAL A 193 -8.95 -14.59 -13.85
CA VAL A 193 -8.37 -13.35 -13.31
C VAL A 193 -7.50 -13.66 -12.11
N TYR A 194 -6.40 -12.93 -11.96
CA TYR A 194 -5.59 -13.01 -10.75
C TYR A 194 -6.31 -12.34 -9.60
N PHE A 195 -6.64 -13.11 -8.58
CA PHE A 195 -7.26 -12.64 -7.35
C PHE A 195 -6.19 -12.19 -6.36
N ALA A 196 -6.15 -10.90 -6.05
CA ALA A 196 -5.16 -10.32 -5.15
C ALA A 196 -5.38 -10.65 -3.67
N GLY A 197 -6.63 -10.94 -3.30
CA GLY A 197 -7.03 -11.06 -1.90
C GLY A 197 -7.10 -9.71 -1.17
N ASP A 198 -7.10 -8.62 -1.91
CA ASP A 198 -7.26 -7.27 -1.41
C ASP A 198 -8.60 -6.69 -1.85
N GLY A 199 -9.23 -5.90 -0.96
CA GLY A 199 -10.39 -5.08 -1.28
C GLY A 199 -9.95 -3.71 -1.79
N ALA A 200 -10.68 -3.18 -2.76
CA ALA A 200 -10.43 -1.84 -3.28
C ALA A 200 -11.69 -1.23 -3.90
N HIS A 201 -11.66 0.07 -4.14
CA HIS A 201 -12.65 0.74 -4.99
C HIS A 201 -11.95 1.65 -6.00
N LYS A 202 -12.68 2.04 -7.03
CA LYS A 202 -12.26 3.09 -7.98
C LYS A 202 -13.08 4.34 -7.75
N ASP A 203 -12.43 5.49 -7.72
CA ASP A 203 -13.15 6.75 -7.73
C ASP A 203 -13.60 7.14 -9.16
N LYS A 204 -14.35 8.23 -9.28
CA LYS A 204 -14.86 8.75 -10.56
C LYS A 204 -13.77 9.08 -11.60
N ASP A 205 -12.54 9.29 -11.17
CA ASP A 205 -11.40 9.56 -12.04
C ASP A 205 -10.65 8.27 -12.40
N GLY A 206 -11.14 7.10 -11.93
CA GLY A 206 -10.56 5.78 -12.18
C GLY A 206 -9.39 5.43 -11.29
N TYR A 207 -9.12 6.20 -10.24
CA TYR A 207 -8.03 5.95 -9.31
C TYR A 207 -8.41 4.85 -8.33
N PHE A 208 -7.44 3.98 -8.03
CA PHE A 208 -7.59 2.84 -7.13
C PHE A 208 -7.30 3.24 -5.69
N TRP A 209 -8.21 2.88 -4.81
CA TRP A 209 -8.12 3.04 -3.37
C TRP A 209 -8.15 1.66 -2.75
N VAL A 210 -7.02 1.20 -2.25
CA VAL A 210 -6.89 -0.11 -1.60
C VAL A 210 -7.35 0.00 -0.16
N MET A 211 -8.28 -0.88 0.23
CA MET A 211 -8.89 -0.88 1.56
C MET A 211 -8.19 -1.85 2.54
N GLY A 212 -7.35 -2.73 2.02
CA GLY A 212 -6.67 -3.77 2.79
C GLY A 212 -7.05 -5.18 2.33
N ARG A 213 -6.70 -6.17 3.14
CA ARG A 213 -7.01 -7.58 2.87
C ARG A 213 -8.51 -7.83 2.92
N VAL A 214 -8.99 -8.69 2.03
CA VAL A 214 -10.42 -9.10 2.02
C VAL A 214 -10.80 -9.77 3.34
N ASP A 215 -9.85 -10.48 3.95
CA ASP A 215 -10.03 -11.16 5.24
C ASP A 215 -10.18 -10.15 6.41
N ASP A 216 -9.70 -8.92 6.23
CA ASP A 216 -9.76 -7.83 7.21
C ASP A 216 -10.89 -6.82 6.91
N VAL A 217 -11.65 -7.01 5.83
CA VAL A 217 -12.80 -6.17 5.47
C VAL A 217 -14.03 -6.65 6.22
N ILE A 218 -14.60 -5.76 7.04
CA ILE A 218 -15.81 -6.03 7.82
C ILE A 218 -17.04 -5.73 6.97
N ASN A 219 -18.02 -6.63 6.98
CA ASN A 219 -19.26 -6.47 6.23
C ASN A 219 -20.44 -6.12 7.15
N VAL A 220 -20.66 -4.81 7.35
CA VAL A 220 -21.72 -4.29 8.23
C VAL A 220 -22.93 -3.92 7.40
N ALA A 221 -24.04 -4.62 7.57
CA ALA A 221 -25.32 -4.34 6.89
C ALA A 221 -25.17 -4.19 5.37
N GLY A 222 -24.29 -4.99 4.74
CA GLY A 222 -24.01 -4.95 3.31
C GLY A 222 -22.99 -3.90 2.86
N HIS A 223 -22.45 -3.10 3.78
CA HIS A 223 -21.36 -2.18 3.51
C HIS A 223 -20.03 -2.82 3.87
N ARG A 224 -19.10 -2.78 2.92
CA ARG A 224 -17.72 -3.22 3.14
C ARG A 224 -16.92 -2.07 3.71
N LEU A 225 -16.40 -2.26 4.92
CA LEU A 225 -15.58 -1.29 5.63
C LEU A 225 -14.19 -1.88 5.86
N GLY A 226 -13.17 -1.19 5.42
CA GLY A 226 -11.79 -1.56 5.75
C GLY A 226 -11.51 -1.26 7.22
N THR A 227 -10.94 -2.23 7.94
CA THR A 227 -10.53 -2.01 9.34
C THR A 227 -9.61 -0.80 9.47
N MET A 228 -8.70 -0.63 8.51
CA MET A 228 -7.75 0.49 8.43
C MET A 228 -8.42 1.87 8.36
N GLU A 229 -9.58 2.01 7.73
CA GLU A 229 -10.29 3.30 7.66
C GLU A 229 -10.80 3.71 9.04
N VAL A 230 -11.39 2.77 9.76
CA VAL A 230 -11.90 3.00 11.12
C VAL A 230 -10.76 3.22 12.11
N GLU A 231 -9.71 2.41 12.04
CA GLU A 231 -8.50 2.57 12.85
C GLU A 231 -7.84 3.94 12.61
N SER A 232 -7.74 4.37 11.35
CA SER A 232 -7.20 5.68 11.00
C SER A 232 -8.03 6.82 11.56
N ALA A 233 -9.37 6.71 11.49
CA ALA A 233 -10.27 7.69 12.06
C ALA A 233 -10.11 7.78 13.60
N LEU A 234 -9.94 6.65 14.27
CA LEU A 234 -9.71 6.61 15.73
C LEU A 234 -8.35 7.20 16.10
N VAL A 235 -7.29 6.83 15.40
CA VAL A 235 -5.91 7.28 15.66
C VAL A 235 -5.72 8.77 15.32
N SER A 236 -6.58 9.37 14.48
CA SER A 236 -6.55 10.81 14.23
C SER A 236 -6.86 11.63 15.48
N HIS A 237 -7.51 11.05 16.49
CA HIS A 237 -7.77 11.73 17.76
C HIS A 237 -6.49 11.78 18.62
N PRO A 238 -6.08 12.96 19.14
CA PRO A 238 -4.80 13.12 19.86
C PRO A 238 -4.61 12.22 21.08
N ALA A 239 -5.71 11.78 21.71
CA ALA A 239 -5.66 10.91 22.89
C ALA A 239 -5.58 9.41 22.54
N VAL A 240 -5.70 9.03 21.26
CA VAL A 240 -5.64 7.63 20.80
C VAL A 240 -4.24 7.33 20.29
N ALA A 241 -3.55 6.45 20.99
CA ALA A 241 -2.19 6.06 20.60
C ALA A 241 -2.18 4.99 19.50
N GLU A 242 -3.11 4.04 19.57
CA GLU A 242 -3.26 2.91 18.66
C GLU A 242 -4.72 2.45 18.69
N ALA A 243 -5.22 1.93 17.58
CA ALA A 243 -6.53 1.32 17.48
C ALA A 243 -6.40 0.04 16.65
N ALA A 244 -7.18 -0.97 17.03
CA ALA A 244 -7.38 -2.18 16.25
C ALA A 244 -8.88 -2.40 16.10
N VAL A 245 -9.30 -2.71 14.88
CA VAL A 245 -10.71 -2.91 14.54
C VAL A 245 -10.90 -4.34 14.06
N VAL A 246 -11.88 -5.01 14.61
CA VAL A 246 -12.24 -6.37 14.21
C VAL A 246 -13.73 -6.49 13.96
N GLY A 247 -14.10 -7.37 13.03
CA GLY A 247 -15.50 -7.77 12.83
C GLY A 247 -15.91 -8.78 13.87
N LYS A 248 -17.07 -8.57 14.50
CA LYS A 248 -17.72 -9.55 15.37
C LYS A 248 -19.02 -9.97 14.70
N PRO A 249 -19.33 -11.29 14.60
CA PRO A 249 -20.60 -11.75 14.05
C PRO A 249 -21.80 -11.13 14.74
N ASP A 250 -22.75 -10.61 13.96
CA ASP A 250 -24.04 -10.05 14.40
C ASP A 250 -25.18 -10.67 13.60
N GLU A 251 -26.25 -11.08 14.28
CA GLU A 251 -27.38 -11.81 13.67
C GLU A 251 -28.19 -10.96 12.68
N ILE A 252 -28.13 -9.64 12.79
CA ILE A 252 -28.92 -8.70 11.97
C ILE A 252 -28.06 -8.04 10.89
N LYS A 253 -26.84 -7.63 11.24
CA LYS A 253 -25.96 -6.85 10.38
C LYS A 253 -24.94 -7.70 9.60
N GLY A 254 -24.86 -9.01 9.92
CA GLY A 254 -23.80 -9.91 9.46
C GLY A 254 -22.58 -9.78 10.36
N GLU A 255 -22.00 -8.59 10.43
CA GLU A 255 -20.91 -8.24 11.35
C GLU A 255 -21.17 -6.88 12.00
N GLU A 256 -20.63 -6.66 13.18
CA GLU A 256 -20.52 -5.36 13.83
C GLU A 256 -19.06 -5.01 14.09
N ILE A 257 -18.75 -3.73 14.08
CA ILE A 257 -17.42 -3.22 14.36
C ILE A 257 -17.18 -3.21 15.88
N VAL A 258 -16.06 -3.77 16.28
CA VAL A 258 -15.60 -3.78 17.68
C VAL A 258 -14.20 -3.18 17.76
#